data_ac58531c96912dc6976221bec9e5ec71
#
_entry.id   ac58531c96912dc6976221bec9e5ec71
#
_cell.length_a   1.000
_cell.length_b   1.000
_cell.length_c   1.000
_cell.angle_alpha   90.00
_cell.angle_beta   90.00
_cell.angle_gamma   90.00
#
_symmetry.space_group_name_H-M   'P 1'
#
loop_
_entity.id
_entity.type
_entity.pdbx_description
1 polymer ?
#
loop_
_entity_poly.entity_id
_entity_poly.type
_entity_poly.pdbx_seq_one_letter_code
_entity_poly.pdbx_strand_id
1 'polypeptide(L)'
;MRKLGTIDLEVLNLAIKQNGTFNENHLENSQLKRHGVGKILDTLASLKDRKFILLNKEGSFSITELAREILWSENIPIWARILRLLQIKSCSLEQIKNTIQISEEKINLEIIKLRKNQLILMSPQRQEDKLIKMYEILPEGIHEIDKTETDGFNKIKFGDSIHNIEILETIDELEEQIEKLQISNTEKENIKNKINILKNKLKI
;
A
#
# COMPACT_ATOMS: atom_id res chain seq x y z
N MET A 1 15.23 -11.63 1.92
CA MET A 1 14.79 -10.62 2.96
C MET A 1 14.36 -11.31 4.24
N ARG A 2 14.73 -10.77 5.42
CA ARG A 2 14.25 -11.32 6.71
C ARG A 2 12.75 -11.01 6.82
N LYS A 3 11.89 -12.04 6.76
CA LYS A 3 10.43 -11.87 6.78
C LYS A 3 9.98 -11.23 8.10
N LEU A 4 9.21 -10.15 8.03
CA LEU A 4 8.54 -9.55 9.17
C LEU A 4 7.22 -10.28 9.44
N GLY A 5 6.92 -10.50 10.72
CA GLY A 5 5.59 -10.91 11.16
C GLY A 5 4.67 -9.69 11.37
N THR A 6 3.39 -9.95 11.56
CA THR A 6 2.39 -8.89 11.78
C THR A 6 2.70 -8.05 13.02
N ILE A 7 3.14 -8.68 14.12
CA ILE A 7 3.48 -7.97 15.36
C ILE A 7 4.77 -7.17 15.19
N ASP A 8 5.77 -7.71 14.47
CA ASP A 8 6.99 -6.97 14.13
C ASP A 8 6.64 -5.66 13.41
N LEU A 9 5.74 -5.75 12.41
CA LEU A 9 5.26 -4.59 11.67
C LEU A 9 4.57 -3.57 12.57
N GLU A 10 3.72 -4.03 13.51
CA GLU A 10 3.02 -3.14 14.44
C GLU A 10 3.99 -2.40 15.37
N VAL A 11 5.03 -3.08 15.89
CA VAL A 11 6.08 -2.47 16.72
C VAL A 11 6.88 -1.44 15.92
N LEU A 12 7.32 -1.80 14.71
CA LEU A 12 8.09 -0.87 13.87
C LEU A 12 7.24 0.34 13.43
N ASN A 13 5.97 0.13 13.12
CA ASN A 13 5.04 1.22 12.80
C ASN A 13 4.79 2.15 13.99
N LEU A 14 4.71 1.62 15.22
CA LEU A 14 4.68 2.43 16.43
C LEU A 14 5.94 3.30 16.54
N ALA A 15 7.13 2.71 16.36
CA ALA A 15 8.39 3.44 16.38
C ALA A 15 8.42 4.59 15.35
N ILE A 16 7.96 4.35 14.11
CA ILE A 16 7.87 5.38 13.07
C ILE A 16 6.94 6.52 13.49
N LYS A 17 5.75 6.21 14.05
CA LYS A 17 4.80 7.21 14.54
C LYS A 17 5.33 8.05 15.70
N GLN A 18 6.27 7.50 16.46
CA GLN A 18 6.94 8.14 17.59
C GLN A 18 8.31 8.73 17.18
N ASN A 19 8.45 9.18 15.94
CA ASN A 19 9.68 9.79 15.40
C ASN A 19 10.94 8.91 15.53
N GLY A 20 10.75 7.59 15.53
CA GLY A 20 11.83 6.62 15.53
C GLY A 20 12.24 6.09 16.90
N THR A 21 11.68 6.59 18.00
CA THR A 21 12.01 6.15 19.36
C THR A 21 10.75 5.89 20.16
N PHE A 22 10.69 4.78 20.88
CA PHE A 22 9.53 4.42 21.71
C PHE A 22 9.98 3.75 23.02
N ASN A 23 9.09 3.71 24.00
CA ASN A 23 9.31 3.11 25.32
C ASN A 23 8.08 2.28 25.76
N GLU A 24 8.14 1.76 26.99
CA GLU A 24 7.07 0.96 27.58
C GLU A 24 5.71 1.68 27.60
N ASN A 25 5.68 2.96 27.97
CA ASN A 25 4.44 3.75 27.98
C ASN A 25 3.78 3.84 26.58
N HIS A 26 4.57 3.94 25.52
CA HIS A 26 4.06 3.94 24.15
C HIS A 26 3.48 2.57 23.77
N LEU A 27 4.10 1.46 24.23
CA LEU A 27 3.59 0.11 23.99
C LEU A 27 2.26 -0.12 24.72
N GLU A 28 2.18 0.26 26.00
CA GLU A 28 0.98 0.11 26.83
C GLU A 28 -0.21 0.93 26.31
N ASN A 29 0.04 2.11 25.77
CA ASN A 29 -0.98 2.99 25.20
C ASN A 29 -1.31 2.68 23.71
N SER A 30 -0.69 1.64 23.15
CA SER A 30 -0.94 1.23 21.76
C SER A 30 -1.87 0.02 21.68
N GLN A 31 -2.29 -0.31 20.46
CA GLN A 31 -3.04 -1.54 20.17
C GLN A 31 -2.22 -2.82 20.42
N LEU A 32 -0.89 -2.73 20.59
CA LEU A 32 -0.01 -3.87 20.89
C LEU A 32 -0.37 -4.54 22.22
N LYS A 33 -0.94 -3.81 23.17
CA LYS A 33 -1.40 -4.33 24.47
C LYS A 33 -2.27 -5.61 24.35
N ARG A 34 -3.04 -5.73 23.26
CA ARG A 34 -3.90 -6.91 22.98
C ARG A 34 -3.12 -8.22 22.84
N HIS A 35 -1.83 -8.16 22.50
CA HIS A 35 -1.00 -9.36 22.29
C HIS A 35 -0.43 -9.95 23.58
N GLY A 36 -0.52 -9.22 24.70
CA GLY A 36 0.06 -9.62 25.97
C GLY A 36 1.57 -9.32 26.08
N VAL A 37 2.02 -9.08 27.33
CA VAL A 37 3.39 -8.61 27.61
C VAL A 37 4.45 -9.59 27.13
N GLY A 38 4.27 -10.90 27.37
CA GLY A 38 5.25 -11.93 26.97
C GLY A 38 5.53 -11.89 25.46
N LYS A 39 4.47 -11.87 24.64
CA LYS A 39 4.61 -11.85 23.18
C LYS A 39 5.23 -10.54 22.65
N ILE A 40 4.98 -9.42 23.32
CA ILE A 40 5.64 -8.14 22.99
C ILE A 40 7.13 -8.22 23.31
N LEU A 41 7.51 -8.75 24.49
CA LEU A 41 8.92 -8.88 24.87
C LEU A 41 9.68 -9.82 23.94
N ASP A 42 9.09 -10.96 23.55
CA ASP A 42 9.68 -11.88 22.57
C ASP A 42 9.88 -11.21 21.21
N THR A 43 8.90 -10.40 20.78
CA THR A 43 8.99 -9.63 19.54
C THR A 43 10.11 -8.58 19.59
N LEU A 44 10.21 -7.84 20.71
CA LEU A 44 11.29 -6.86 20.92
C LEU A 44 12.67 -7.51 20.92
N ALA A 45 12.82 -8.65 21.61
CA ALA A 45 14.06 -9.42 21.61
C ALA A 45 14.43 -9.86 20.18
N SER A 46 13.47 -10.44 19.46
CA SER A 46 13.66 -10.86 18.06
C SER A 46 14.01 -9.69 17.12
N LEU A 47 13.34 -8.54 17.25
CA LEU A 47 13.64 -7.35 16.43
C LEU A 47 15.05 -6.80 16.74
N LYS A 48 15.45 -6.81 18.01
CA LYS A 48 16.79 -6.40 18.44
C LYS A 48 17.86 -7.34 17.89
N ASP A 49 17.68 -8.66 17.99
CA ASP A 49 18.63 -9.65 17.46
C ASP A 49 18.80 -9.55 15.94
N ARG A 50 17.71 -9.22 15.25
CA ARG A 50 17.73 -8.95 13.81
C ARG A 50 18.23 -7.55 13.44
N LYS A 51 18.59 -6.74 14.44
CA LYS A 51 19.08 -5.36 14.30
C LYS A 51 18.08 -4.38 13.67
N PHE A 52 16.79 -4.62 13.84
CA PHE A 52 15.74 -3.69 13.42
C PHE A 52 15.48 -2.60 14.45
N ILE A 53 15.73 -2.88 15.74
CA ILE A 53 15.69 -1.91 16.83
C ILE A 53 16.94 -2.00 17.68
N LEU A 54 17.26 -0.90 18.37
CA LEU A 54 18.32 -0.81 19.36
C LEU A 54 17.70 -0.46 20.71
N LEU A 55 18.22 -1.05 21.79
CA LEU A 55 17.88 -0.67 23.15
C LEU A 55 18.84 0.44 23.61
N ASN A 56 18.30 1.58 24.00
CA ASN A 56 19.03 2.73 24.50
C ASN A 56 19.34 2.57 26.01
N LYS A 57 20.28 3.36 26.50
CA LYS A 57 20.72 3.29 27.92
C LYS A 57 19.61 3.62 28.92
N GLU A 58 18.67 4.49 28.55
CA GLU A 58 17.50 4.87 29.35
C GLU A 58 16.33 3.90 29.28
N GLY A 59 16.50 2.73 28.63
CA GLY A 59 15.45 1.71 28.49
C GLY A 59 14.46 1.95 27.35
N SER A 60 14.62 3.01 26.55
CA SER A 60 13.86 3.23 25.31
C SER A 60 14.41 2.38 24.16
N PHE A 61 13.62 2.23 23.09
CA PHE A 61 14.03 1.57 21.86
C PHE A 61 14.07 2.56 20.72
N SER A 62 15.07 2.43 19.84
CA SER A 62 15.19 3.21 18.61
C SER A 62 15.11 2.29 17.40
N ILE A 63 14.37 2.71 16.35
CA ILE A 63 14.35 2.03 15.05
C ILE A 63 15.68 2.27 14.32
N THR A 64 16.21 1.25 13.67
CA THR A 64 17.43 1.35 12.86
C THR A 64 17.12 1.78 11.43
N GLU A 65 18.15 2.22 10.70
CA GLU A 65 18.01 2.51 9.27
C GLU A 65 17.66 1.25 8.48
N LEU A 66 18.22 0.10 8.85
CA LEU A 66 17.88 -1.19 8.25
C LEU A 66 16.37 -1.49 8.31
N ALA A 67 15.71 -1.14 9.41
CA ALA A 67 14.27 -1.31 9.53
C ALA A 67 13.50 -0.28 8.73
N ARG A 68 13.99 0.97 8.63
CA ARG A 68 13.37 2.01 7.79
C ARG A 68 13.38 1.63 6.32
N GLU A 69 14.47 1.02 5.85
CA GLU A 69 14.63 0.56 4.46
C GLU A 69 13.66 -0.55 4.05
N ILE A 70 12.88 -1.12 4.96
CA ILE A 70 11.89 -2.14 4.60
C ILE A 70 10.66 -1.48 3.95
N LEU A 71 10.08 -0.45 4.59
CA LEU A 71 8.80 0.16 4.19
C LEU A 71 8.80 1.70 4.19
N TRP A 72 9.73 2.37 4.88
CA TRP A 72 9.62 3.80 5.18
C TRP A 72 10.72 4.67 4.55
N SER A 73 11.72 4.08 3.90
CA SER A 73 12.75 4.84 3.19
C SER A 73 12.18 5.47 1.91
N GLU A 74 12.51 6.73 1.65
CA GLU A 74 12.11 7.43 0.43
C GLU A 74 12.78 6.85 -0.84
N ASN A 75 13.89 6.14 -0.68
CA ASN A 75 14.61 5.49 -1.76
C ASN A 75 13.85 4.27 -2.33
N ILE A 76 12.82 3.78 -1.63
CA ILE A 76 12.01 2.65 -2.07
C ILE A 76 10.77 3.17 -2.79
N PRO A 77 10.53 2.76 -4.04
CA PRO A 77 9.31 3.13 -4.76
C PRO A 77 8.04 2.76 -4.00
N ILE A 78 6.99 3.56 -4.12
CA ILE A 78 5.72 3.36 -3.40
C ILE A 78 5.12 1.98 -3.69
N TRP A 79 5.12 1.55 -4.94
CA TRP A 79 4.63 0.23 -5.34
C TRP A 79 5.33 -0.91 -4.60
N ALA A 80 6.65 -0.81 -4.40
CA ALA A 80 7.41 -1.84 -3.70
C ALA A 80 7.11 -1.85 -2.19
N ARG A 81 6.90 -0.68 -1.58
CA ARG A 81 6.44 -0.58 -0.19
C ARG A 81 5.07 -1.22 0.00
N ILE A 82 4.13 -0.99 -0.95
CA ILE A 82 2.80 -1.61 -0.93
C ILE A 82 2.93 -3.13 -1.03
N LEU A 83 3.67 -3.67 -2.01
CA LEU A 83 3.85 -5.12 -2.15
C LEU A 83 4.51 -5.75 -0.91
N ARG A 84 5.54 -5.13 -0.35
CA ARG A 84 6.20 -5.60 0.89
C ARG A 84 5.24 -5.61 2.09
N LEU A 85 4.39 -4.60 2.22
CA LEU A 85 3.36 -4.56 3.25
C LEU A 85 2.35 -5.70 3.06
N LEU A 86 1.88 -5.91 1.83
CA LEU A 86 0.91 -6.94 1.49
C LEU A 86 1.48 -8.36 1.58
N GLN A 87 2.81 -8.56 1.51
CA GLN A 87 3.45 -9.84 1.85
C GLN A 87 3.30 -10.21 3.34
N ILE A 88 3.13 -9.20 4.21
CA ILE A 88 3.00 -9.42 5.66
C ILE A 88 1.55 -9.71 6.02
N LYS A 89 0.62 -8.93 5.46
CA LYS A 89 -0.83 -9.08 5.68
C LYS A 89 -1.63 -8.36 4.59
N SER A 90 -2.85 -8.83 4.35
CA SER A 90 -3.85 -8.07 3.59
C SER A 90 -4.21 -6.77 4.31
N CYS A 91 -4.40 -5.70 3.53
CA CYS A 91 -4.66 -4.37 4.06
C CYS A 91 -5.75 -3.64 3.27
N SER A 92 -6.56 -2.83 3.98
CA SER A 92 -7.40 -1.82 3.35
C SER A 92 -6.55 -0.61 2.90
N LEU A 93 -7.11 0.25 2.06
CA LEU A 93 -6.47 1.50 1.63
C LEU A 93 -6.04 2.35 2.82
N GLU A 94 -6.92 2.49 3.82
CA GLU A 94 -6.65 3.25 5.04
C GLU A 94 -5.48 2.64 5.84
N GLN A 95 -5.43 1.31 5.96
CA GLN A 95 -4.33 0.62 6.63
C GLN A 95 -3.00 0.80 5.90
N ILE A 96 -3.01 0.75 4.57
CA ILE A 96 -1.82 1.02 3.74
C ILE A 96 -1.33 2.46 4.00
N LYS A 97 -2.22 3.46 3.88
CA LYS A 97 -1.92 4.87 4.14
C LYS A 97 -1.32 5.10 5.53
N ASN A 98 -1.97 4.54 6.57
CA ASN A 98 -1.53 4.70 7.96
C ASN A 98 -0.20 3.99 8.27
N THR A 99 0.16 2.97 7.51
CA THR A 99 1.42 2.24 7.69
C THR A 99 2.56 2.87 6.91
N ILE A 100 2.35 3.17 5.62
CA ILE A 100 3.40 3.71 4.74
C ILE A 100 3.58 5.22 4.92
N GLN A 101 2.59 5.92 5.49
CA GLN A 101 2.57 7.37 5.74
C GLN A 101 2.72 8.21 4.45
N ILE A 102 2.01 7.83 3.42
CA ILE A 102 1.96 8.51 2.12
C ILE A 102 0.52 8.96 1.85
N SER A 103 0.35 10.01 1.04
CA SER A 103 -0.98 10.52 0.67
C SER A 103 -1.80 9.46 -0.07
N GLU A 104 -3.10 9.48 0.18
CA GLU A 104 -4.04 8.51 -0.38
C GLU A 104 -4.06 8.52 -1.91
N GLU A 105 -3.95 9.70 -2.51
CA GLU A 105 -3.89 9.88 -3.97
C GLU A 105 -2.73 9.09 -4.59
N LYS A 106 -1.51 9.24 -4.03
CA LYS A 106 -0.33 8.52 -4.52
C LYS A 106 -0.46 7.01 -4.34
N ILE A 107 -1.06 6.57 -3.22
CA ILE A 107 -1.30 5.14 -2.97
C ILE A 107 -2.32 4.59 -3.96
N ASN A 108 -3.42 5.30 -4.22
CA ASN A 108 -4.44 4.88 -5.17
C ASN A 108 -3.88 4.69 -6.57
N LEU A 109 -3.06 5.64 -7.05
CA LEU A 109 -2.40 5.52 -8.34
C LEU A 109 -1.55 4.23 -8.44
N GLU A 110 -0.76 3.94 -7.41
CA GLU A 110 0.05 2.73 -7.39
C GLU A 110 -0.80 1.45 -7.26
N ILE A 111 -1.88 1.46 -6.49
CA ILE A 111 -2.81 0.32 -6.38
C ILE A 111 -3.46 0.00 -7.73
N ILE A 112 -3.89 1.02 -8.49
CA ILE A 112 -4.43 0.84 -9.83
C ILE A 112 -3.40 0.16 -10.74
N LYS A 113 -2.15 0.64 -10.72
CA LYS A 113 -1.03 0.03 -11.47
C LYS A 113 -0.79 -1.43 -11.09
N LEU A 114 -0.69 -1.71 -9.80
CA LEU A 114 -0.42 -3.04 -9.29
C LEU A 114 -1.54 -4.03 -9.64
N ARG A 115 -2.80 -3.60 -9.54
CA ARG A 115 -3.97 -4.42 -9.93
C ARG A 115 -3.97 -4.72 -11.43
N LYS A 116 -3.70 -3.72 -12.26
CA LYS A 116 -3.64 -3.90 -13.71
C LYS A 116 -2.57 -4.88 -14.13
N ASN A 117 -1.41 -4.83 -13.48
CA ASN A 117 -0.32 -5.76 -13.74
C ASN A 117 -0.52 -7.12 -13.01
N GLN A 118 -1.71 -7.37 -12.43
CA GLN A 118 -2.07 -8.62 -11.75
C GLN A 118 -1.09 -8.98 -10.61
N LEU A 119 -0.54 -7.97 -9.93
CA LEU A 119 0.37 -8.19 -8.80
C LEU A 119 -0.36 -8.23 -7.47
N ILE A 120 -1.56 -7.63 -7.41
CA ILE A 120 -2.44 -7.62 -6.25
C ILE A 120 -3.89 -7.87 -6.65
N LEU A 121 -4.66 -8.48 -5.74
CA LEU A 121 -6.09 -8.67 -5.83
C LEU A 121 -6.81 -7.70 -4.88
N MET A 122 -7.99 -7.23 -5.27
CA MET A 122 -8.91 -6.51 -4.39
C MET A 122 -10.13 -7.39 -4.13
N SER A 123 -10.39 -7.68 -2.85
CA SER A 123 -11.58 -8.40 -2.40
C SER A 123 -12.43 -7.52 -1.47
N PRO A 124 -13.76 -7.47 -1.65
CA PRO A 124 -14.63 -6.82 -0.69
C PRO A 124 -14.78 -7.72 0.55
N GLN A 125 -14.51 -7.19 1.74
CA GLN A 125 -14.73 -7.88 3.01
C GLN A 125 -15.74 -7.10 3.85
N ARG A 126 -16.65 -7.80 4.51
CA ARG A 126 -17.62 -7.19 5.43
C ARG A 126 -16.98 -7.09 6.82
N GLN A 127 -16.90 -5.89 7.34
CA GLN A 127 -16.43 -5.60 8.69
C GLN A 127 -17.40 -4.63 9.37
N GLU A 128 -17.98 -5.02 10.51
CA GLU A 128 -18.91 -4.18 11.30
C GLU A 128 -19.99 -3.51 10.43
N ASP A 129 -20.70 -4.30 9.61
CA ASP A 129 -21.74 -3.86 8.67
C ASP A 129 -21.30 -2.93 7.51
N LYS A 130 -20.01 -2.67 7.37
CA LYS A 130 -19.44 -1.93 6.24
C LYS A 130 -18.71 -2.86 5.28
N LEU A 131 -18.86 -2.59 3.98
CA LEU A 131 -18.08 -3.26 2.96
C LEU A 131 -16.74 -2.52 2.79
N ILE A 132 -15.64 -3.19 3.13
CA ILE A 132 -14.28 -2.63 3.04
C ILE A 132 -13.54 -3.34 1.91
N LYS A 133 -12.87 -2.57 1.06
CA LYS A 133 -11.96 -3.11 0.04
C LYS A 133 -10.64 -3.52 0.68
N MET A 134 -10.33 -4.81 0.64
CA MET A 134 -9.06 -5.37 1.09
C MET A 134 -8.19 -5.72 -0.10
N TYR A 135 -6.89 -5.44 0.02
CA TYR A 135 -5.89 -5.74 -1.00
C TYR A 135 -4.98 -6.86 -0.51
N GLU A 136 -4.68 -7.79 -1.40
CA GLU A 136 -3.86 -8.97 -1.15
C GLU A 136 -2.82 -9.11 -2.25
N ILE A 137 -1.62 -9.54 -1.91
CA ILE A 137 -0.58 -9.79 -2.90
C ILE A 137 -0.84 -11.10 -3.62
N LEU A 138 -0.65 -11.13 -4.94
CA LEU A 138 -0.69 -12.33 -5.76
C LEU A 138 0.70 -12.97 -5.88
N PRO A 139 0.81 -14.24 -6.29
CA PRO A 139 2.10 -14.90 -6.51
C PRO A 139 3.03 -14.13 -7.44
N GLU A 140 2.49 -13.50 -8.47
CA GLU A 140 3.21 -12.64 -9.41
C GLU A 140 3.80 -11.42 -8.70
N GLY A 141 3.04 -10.81 -7.77
CA GLY A 141 3.51 -9.70 -6.96
C GLY A 141 4.65 -10.11 -6.00
N ILE A 142 4.56 -11.32 -5.43
CA ILE A 142 5.64 -11.88 -4.60
C ILE A 142 6.91 -12.07 -5.45
N HIS A 143 6.76 -12.65 -6.63
CA HIS A 143 7.88 -12.86 -7.55
C HIS A 143 8.55 -11.55 -7.96
N GLU A 144 7.76 -10.53 -8.32
CA GLU A 144 8.30 -9.22 -8.72
C GLU A 144 9.01 -8.51 -7.55
N ILE A 145 8.48 -8.53 -6.34
CA ILE A 145 9.15 -7.89 -5.21
C ILE A 145 10.41 -8.64 -4.79
N ASP A 146 10.42 -9.98 -4.83
CA ASP A 146 11.60 -10.78 -4.50
C ASP A 146 12.71 -10.56 -5.54
N LYS A 147 12.38 -10.40 -6.82
CA LYS A 147 13.32 -10.09 -7.91
C LYS A 147 14.02 -8.73 -7.71
N THR A 148 13.37 -7.76 -7.05
CA THR A 148 14.02 -6.48 -6.76
C THR A 148 15.21 -6.57 -5.81
N GLU A 149 15.31 -7.64 -5.02
CA GLU A 149 16.46 -7.86 -4.13
C GLU A 149 17.76 -8.15 -4.90
N THR A 150 17.65 -8.74 -6.09
CA THR A 150 18.81 -9.03 -6.96
C THR A 150 19.02 -7.95 -8.03
N ASP A 151 17.94 -7.46 -8.62
CA ASP A 151 17.97 -6.63 -9.81
C ASP A 151 17.82 -5.12 -9.53
N GLY A 152 17.40 -4.78 -8.31
CA GLY A 152 17.04 -3.39 -7.94
C GLY A 152 15.69 -2.97 -8.53
N PHE A 153 15.20 -1.84 -8.05
CA PHE A 153 13.85 -1.34 -8.41
C PHE A 153 13.74 -0.78 -9.82
N ASN A 154 14.86 -0.36 -10.44
CA ASN A 154 14.85 0.36 -11.71
C ASN A 154 14.58 -0.54 -12.94
N LYS A 155 14.69 -1.85 -12.79
CA LYS A 155 14.44 -2.80 -13.89
C LYS A 155 12.97 -3.16 -14.05
N ILE A 156 12.13 -2.91 -13.06
CA ILE A 156 10.69 -3.19 -13.12
C ILE A 156 10.02 -1.99 -13.79
N LYS A 157 9.67 -2.16 -15.05
CA LYS A 157 8.84 -1.21 -15.80
C LYS A 157 7.41 -1.72 -15.79
N PHE A 158 6.54 -1.10 -15.00
CA PHE A 158 5.10 -1.22 -15.24
C PHE A 158 4.82 -0.54 -16.59
N GLY A 159 4.22 -1.27 -17.52
CA GLY A 159 4.01 -0.75 -18.88
C GLY A 159 3.31 0.61 -18.87
N ASP A 160 3.66 1.48 -19.80
CA ASP A 160 3.22 2.89 -19.96
C ASP A 160 1.69 3.08 -20.16
N SER A 161 0.93 2.01 -20.04
CA SER A 161 -0.53 1.99 -20.20
C SER A 161 -1.32 2.70 -19.08
N ILE A 162 -0.65 3.36 -18.12
CA ILE A 162 -1.30 4.05 -17.00
C ILE A 162 -2.02 5.30 -17.48
N HIS A 163 -1.38 6.09 -18.35
CA HIS A 163 -2.00 7.27 -18.94
C HIS A 163 -3.33 6.94 -19.64
N ASN A 164 -3.37 5.77 -20.29
CA ASN A 164 -4.57 5.35 -21.00
C ASN A 164 -5.70 4.89 -20.06
N ILE A 165 -5.39 4.46 -18.82
CA ILE A 165 -6.44 4.02 -17.86
C ILE A 165 -7.01 5.19 -17.09
N GLU A 166 -6.18 6.11 -16.60
CA GLU A 166 -6.68 7.33 -15.96
C GLU A 166 -7.58 8.10 -16.93
N ILE A 167 -7.19 8.11 -18.22
CA ILE A 167 -8.01 8.70 -19.28
C ILE A 167 -9.30 7.90 -19.49
N LEU A 168 -9.26 6.56 -19.47
CA LEU A 168 -10.45 5.72 -19.62
C LEU A 168 -11.40 5.86 -18.42
N GLU A 169 -10.90 5.87 -17.19
CA GLU A 169 -11.70 6.10 -15.99
C GLU A 169 -12.33 7.51 -16.00
N THR A 170 -11.56 8.53 -16.37
CA THR A 170 -12.08 9.90 -16.53
C THR A 170 -13.15 9.96 -17.63
N ILE A 171 -12.98 9.22 -18.70
CA ILE A 171 -13.98 9.12 -19.78
C ILE A 171 -15.26 8.42 -19.31
N ASP A 172 -15.15 7.37 -18.51
CA ASP A 172 -16.31 6.67 -17.93
C ASP A 172 -17.08 7.57 -16.96
N GLU A 173 -16.38 8.35 -16.13
CA GLU A 173 -16.99 9.36 -15.25
C GLU A 173 -17.70 10.47 -16.08
N LEU A 174 -17.10 10.91 -17.17
CA LEU A 174 -17.72 11.90 -18.07
C LEU A 174 -18.98 11.34 -18.74
N GLU A 175 -18.99 10.07 -19.14
CA GLU A 175 -20.20 9.42 -19.67
C GLU A 175 -21.35 9.41 -18.64
N GLU A 176 -21.05 9.10 -17.37
CA GLU A 176 -22.06 9.16 -16.31
C GLU A 176 -22.59 10.58 -16.07
N GLN A 177 -21.71 11.58 -16.14
CA GLN A 177 -22.11 12.98 -15.98
C GLN A 177 -23.00 13.45 -17.13
N ILE A 178 -22.67 13.07 -18.37
CA ILE A 178 -23.45 13.42 -19.56
C ILE A 178 -24.86 12.83 -19.50
N GLU A 179 -25.04 11.63 -18.95
CA GLU A 179 -26.36 11.04 -18.79
C GLU A 179 -27.25 11.86 -17.83
N LYS A 180 -26.65 12.52 -16.85
CA LYS A 180 -27.36 13.37 -15.86
C LYS A 180 -27.66 14.77 -16.37
N LEU A 181 -27.05 15.19 -17.50
CA LEU A 181 -27.30 16.53 -18.07
C LEU A 181 -28.64 16.57 -18.82
N GLN A 182 -29.34 17.69 -18.69
CA GLN A 182 -30.58 17.99 -19.45
C GLN A 182 -30.24 18.61 -20.81
N ILE A 183 -29.62 17.84 -21.69
CA ILE A 183 -29.32 18.23 -23.08
C ILE A 183 -30.15 17.38 -24.05
N SER A 184 -30.26 17.81 -25.29
CA SER A 184 -31.02 17.05 -26.33
C SER A 184 -30.40 15.67 -26.60
N ASN A 185 -31.24 14.71 -26.97
CA ASN A 185 -30.77 13.35 -27.27
C ASN A 185 -29.76 13.31 -28.41
N THR A 186 -29.90 14.19 -29.40
CA THR A 186 -28.97 14.34 -30.53
C THR A 186 -27.58 14.81 -30.09
N GLU A 187 -27.51 15.72 -29.12
CA GLU A 187 -26.24 16.18 -28.53
C GLU A 187 -25.58 15.11 -27.69
N LYS A 188 -26.37 14.36 -26.89
CA LYS A 188 -25.88 13.21 -26.13
C LYS A 188 -25.24 12.15 -27.03
N GLU A 189 -25.92 11.77 -28.11
CA GLU A 189 -25.38 10.80 -29.08
C GLU A 189 -24.10 11.30 -29.76
N ASN A 190 -24.02 12.56 -30.13
CA ASN A 190 -22.81 13.14 -30.71
C ASN A 190 -21.62 13.12 -29.74
N ILE A 191 -21.86 13.39 -28.48
CA ILE A 191 -20.80 13.33 -27.44
C ILE A 191 -20.38 11.88 -27.19
N LYS A 192 -21.33 10.94 -27.06
CA LYS A 192 -21.04 9.51 -26.91
C LYS A 192 -20.22 8.94 -28.06
N ASN A 193 -20.52 9.35 -29.31
CA ASN A 193 -19.75 8.93 -30.47
C ASN A 193 -18.29 9.43 -30.41
N LYS A 194 -18.06 10.66 -29.98
CA LYS A 194 -16.71 11.20 -29.78
C LYS A 194 -15.95 10.46 -28.66
N ILE A 195 -16.64 10.16 -27.58
CA ILE A 195 -16.09 9.37 -26.46
C ILE A 195 -15.69 7.97 -26.92
N ASN A 196 -16.55 7.29 -27.69
CA ASN A 196 -16.24 5.96 -28.23
C ASN A 196 -15.02 5.97 -29.16
N ILE A 197 -14.86 7.03 -29.98
CA ILE A 197 -13.66 7.19 -30.79
C ILE A 197 -12.41 7.37 -29.95
N LEU A 198 -12.48 8.13 -28.85
CA LEU A 198 -11.37 8.28 -27.91
C LEU A 198 -11.02 6.95 -27.19
N LYS A 199 -12.03 6.23 -26.70
CA LYS A 199 -11.84 4.89 -26.09
C LYS A 199 -11.15 3.92 -27.05
N ASN A 200 -11.57 3.93 -28.32
CA ASN A 200 -10.96 3.04 -29.31
C ASN A 200 -9.51 3.40 -29.64
N LYS A 201 -9.15 4.70 -29.62
CA LYS A 201 -7.76 5.14 -29.80
C LYS A 201 -6.86 4.80 -28.60
N LEU A 202 -7.42 4.67 -27.41
CA LEU A 202 -6.69 4.37 -26.17
C LEU A 202 -6.50 2.85 -25.91
N LYS A 203 -7.24 2.00 -26.63
CA LYS A 203 -7.16 0.54 -26.54
C LYS A 203 -6.09 -0.11 -27.42
N ILE A 204 -5.26 0.68 -28.08
CA ILE A 204 -4.17 0.18 -28.94
C ILE A 204 -2.93 -0.10 -28.12
#